data_dcbc6cfc8d134ab7ddd583234c899683
#
_entry.id   dcbc6cfc8d134ab7ddd583234c899683
#
_cell.length_a   1.000
_cell.length_b   1.000
_cell.length_c   1.000
_cell.angle_alpha   90.00
_cell.angle_beta   90.00
_cell.angle_gamma   90.00
#
_symmetry.space_group_name_H-M   'P 1'
#
loop_
_entity.id
_entity.type
_entity.pdbx_description
1 polymer ?
#
loop_
_entity_poly.entity_id
_entity_poly.type
_entity_poly.pdbx_seq_one_letter_code
_entity_poly.pdbx_strand_id
1 'polypeptide(L)'
;MSTSTDEARLEEQFEAVIARHERIEPRDWMPEGYRRTLVRQVAQHAHSEIIGMQPEGAWLTRAPSLRRKAVLLAKVQDEAGHGLYLYSACETLGVSRADLTRMLIDGRQKYSSIFNYPTLSYADVGTIGWLVDGAAICNQVPLCRTSYGPYGRAMIRVCKEESFHQRQGYELLMTMMSGTDEQRAMVQESVDRFWWPALMMFGPPDDASPNTARSLAWGIKRNTNDELRQKFVDMTVPLSLIHISEPTRPERIGDAGV
;
A
#
# COMPACT_ATOMS: atom_id res chain seq x y z
N MET A 1 17.98 15.65 37.96
CA MET A 1 16.88 16.59 37.72
C MET A 1 16.94 17.30 36.35
N SER A 2 18.11 17.41 35.71
CA SER A 2 18.29 18.07 34.39
C SER A 2 17.69 17.31 33.19
N THR A 3 17.77 15.99 33.13
CA THR A 3 17.35 15.17 31.99
C THR A 3 15.85 15.18 31.71
N SER A 4 15.01 15.20 32.76
CA SER A 4 13.54 15.25 32.60
C SER A 4 13.02 16.57 32.02
N THR A 5 13.66 17.69 32.35
CA THR A 5 13.29 19.03 31.85
C THR A 5 13.71 19.22 30.40
N ASP A 6 14.86 18.64 30.00
CA ASP A 6 15.33 18.70 28.62
C ASP A 6 14.47 17.83 27.69
N GLU A 7 14.07 16.65 28.15
CA GLU A 7 13.18 15.76 27.39
C GLU A 7 11.78 16.38 27.18
N ALA A 8 11.18 16.97 28.22
CA ALA A 8 9.90 17.68 28.10
C ALA A 8 9.94 18.83 27.08
N ARG A 9 11.07 19.59 27.06
CA ARG A 9 11.26 20.65 26.07
C ARG A 9 11.38 20.12 24.64
N LEU A 10 12.04 18.98 24.44
CA LEU A 10 12.18 18.34 23.13
C LEU A 10 10.84 17.78 22.65
N GLU A 11 10.03 17.21 23.55
CA GLU A 11 8.66 16.78 23.22
C GLU A 11 7.79 17.97 22.79
N GLU A 12 7.82 19.09 23.50
CA GLU A 12 7.10 20.31 23.14
C GLU A 12 7.51 20.83 21.75
N GLN A 13 8.80 20.82 21.46
CA GLN A 13 9.32 21.20 20.14
C GLN A 13 8.84 20.26 19.05
N PHE A 14 8.87 18.96 19.29
CA PHE A 14 8.37 17.96 18.35
C PHE A 14 6.86 18.15 18.08
N GLU A 15 6.05 18.31 19.13
CA GLU A 15 4.61 18.57 18.99
C GLU A 15 4.32 19.85 18.21
N ALA A 16 5.10 20.90 18.44
CA ALA A 16 4.98 22.17 17.70
C ALA A 16 5.28 21.99 16.20
N VAL A 17 6.28 21.18 15.82
CA VAL A 17 6.58 20.84 14.42
C VAL A 17 5.40 20.06 13.79
N ILE A 18 4.86 19.07 14.50
CA ILE A 18 3.70 18.29 14.03
C ILE A 18 2.47 19.20 13.85
N ALA A 19 2.19 20.08 14.81
CA ALA A 19 1.05 21.01 14.76
C ALA A 19 1.13 21.99 13.57
N ARG A 20 2.35 22.38 13.17
CA ARG A 20 2.57 23.22 11.98
C ARG A 20 2.58 22.43 10.66
N HIS A 21 2.37 21.12 10.71
CA HIS A 21 2.45 20.22 9.55
C HIS A 21 3.83 20.24 8.85
N GLU A 22 4.86 20.59 9.58
CA GLU A 22 6.26 20.53 9.13
C GLU A 22 6.77 19.09 9.19
N ARG A 23 7.92 18.83 8.58
CA ARG A 23 8.50 17.49 8.54
C ARG A 23 9.57 17.32 9.60
N ILE A 24 9.60 16.15 10.18
CA ILE A 24 10.69 15.63 11.01
C ILE A 24 11.72 15.01 10.07
N GLU A 25 12.96 15.43 10.19
CA GLU A 25 14.08 14.93 9.40
C GLU A 25 14.95 13.93 10.23
N PRO A 26 15.84 13.14 9.60
CA PRO A 26 16.59 12.09 10.31
C PRO A 26 17.45 12.56 11.50
N ARG A 27 17.86 13.83 11.49
CA ARG A 27 18.68 14.40 12.56
C ARG A 27 17.88 15.09 13.66
N ASP A 28 16.58 15.25 13.44
CA ASP A 28 15.70 15.87 14.42
C ASP A 28 15.44 14.90 15.56
N TRP A 29 15.28 15.44 16.75
CA TRP A 29 14.81 14.65 17.88
C TRP A 29 13.36 14.22 17.63
N MET A 30 13.06 12.97 17.98
CA MET A 30 11.72 12.40 17.90
C MET A 30 11.49 11.43 19.04
N PRO A 31 10.25 11.36 19.57
CA PRO A 31 9.91 10.38 20.60
C PRO A 31 10.13 8.94 20.10
N GLU A 32 10.59 8.07 20.99
CA GLU A 32 10.85 6.66 20.65
C GLU A 32 9.57 5.95 20.14
N GLY A 33 8.39 6.31 20.66
CA GLY A 33 7.11 5.81 20.19
C GLY A 33 6.81 6.15 18.73
N TYR A 34 7.15 7.37 18.31
CA TYR A 34 7.04 7.83 16.93
C TYR A 34 8.01 7.05 16.01
N ARG A 35 9.28 6.95 16.40
CA ARG A 35 10.31 6.18 15.68
C ARG A 35 9.90 4.73 15.46
N ARG A 36 9.47 4.03 16.51
CA ARG A 36 9.02 2.64 16.41
C ARG A 36 7.80 2.47 15.50
N THR A 37 6.87 3.42 15.55
CA THR A 37 5.70 3.40 14.66
C THR A 37 6.09 3.55 13.21
N LEU A 38 7.00 4.48 12.90
CA LEU A 38 7.55 4.66 11.55
C LEU A 38 8.27 3.42 11.07
N VAL A 39 9.22 2.88 11.85
CA VAL A 39 9.96 1.67 11.46
C VAL A 39 8.99 0.54 11.13
N ARG A 40 7.99 0.28 11.97
CA ARG A 40 6.99 -0.75 11.72
C ARG A 40 6.21 -0.52 10.44
N GLN A 41 5.73 0.70 10.22
CA GLN A 41 4.88 1.04 9.07
C GLN A 41 5.66 1.06 7.76
N VAL A 42 6.83 1.70 7.75
CA VAL A 42 7.67 1.81 6.54
C VAL A 42 8.28 0.46 6.19
N ALA A 43 8.70 -0.35 7.19
CA ALA A 43 9.21 -1.70 6.94
C ALA A 43 8.12 -2.62 6.39
N GLN A 44 6.92 -2.61 6.95
CA GLN A 44 5.80 -3.40 6.41
C GLN A 44 5.49 -3.02 4.96
N HIS A 45 5.55 -1.73 4.63
CA HIS A 45 5.38 -1.24 3.27
C HIS A 45 6.51 -1.76 2.36
N ALA A 46 7.78 -1.57 2.74
CA ALA A 46 8.93 -2.07 1.99
C ALA A 46 8.86 -3.58 1.73
N HIS A 47 8.49 -4.35 2.75
CA HIS A 47 8.31 -5.80 2.61
C HIS A 47 7.16 -6.15 1.65
N SER A 48 6.08 -5.36 1.66
CA SER A 48 4.95 -5.56 0.77
C SER A 48 5.33 -5.35 -0.68
N GLU A 49 6.12 -4.32 -1.01
CA GLU A 49 6.63 -4.08 -2.35
C GLU A 49 7.50 -5.26 -2.84
N ILE A 50 8.47 -5.68 -2.04
CA ILE A 50 9.39 -6.79 -2.40
C ILE A 50 8.65 -8.13 -2.55
N ILE A 51 7.71 -8.45 -1.68
CA ILE A 51 6.92 -9.68 -1.79
C ILE A 51 5.88 -9.56 -2.91
N GLY A 52 5.29 -8.36 -3.07
CA GLY A 52 4.25 -8.07 -4.07
C GLY A 52 4.71 -8.26 -5.51
N MET A 53 5.99 -8.05 -5.80
CA MET A 53 6.54 -8.28 -7.14
C MET A 53 6.53 -9.77 -7.56
N GLN A 54 6.48 -10.73 -6.62
CA GLN A 54 6.60 -12.16 -6.92
C GLN A 54 5.39 -12.74 -7.67
N PRO A 55 4.13 -12.50 -7.26
CA PRO A 55 2.95 -12.98 -7.98
C PRO A 55 2.94 -12.58 -9.45
N GLU A 56 3.33 -11.35 -9.75
CA GLU A 56 3.38 -10.83 -11.11
C GLU A 56 4.65 -11.28 -11.85
N GLY A 57 5.79 -11.31 -11.18
CA GLY A 57 7.07 -11.80 -11.71
C GLY A 57 6.98 -13.23 -12.24
N ALA A 58 6.18 -14.09 -11.61
CA ALA A 58 5.91 -15.45 -12.05
C ALA A 58 5.23 -15.53 -13.45
N TRP A 59 4.62 -14.43 -13.92
CA TRP A 59 3.96 -14.35 -15.22
C TRP A 59 4.82 -13.75 -16.34
N LEU A 60 6.03 -13.26 -16.08
CA LEU A 60 6.90 -12.65 -17.08
C LEU A 60 7.11 -13.54 -18.31
N THR A 61 7.38 -14.82 -18.10
CA THR A 61 7.60 -15.77 -19.21
C THR A 61 6.32 -16.18 -19.91
N ARG A 62 5.17 -16.12 -19.20
CA ARG A 62 3.85 -16.56 -19.66
C ARG A 62 2.98 -15.44 -20.23
N ALA A 63 3.39 -14.19 -20.11
CA ALA A 63 2.63 -13.07 -20.66
C ALA A 63 2.42 -13.22 -22.17
N PRO A 64 1.24 -12.89 -22.72
CA PRO A 64 0.78 -13.33 -24.04
C PRO A 64 1.49 -12.66 -25.24
N SER A 65 2.26 -11.60 -25.02
CA SER A 65 2.99 -10.91 -26.09
C SER A 65 4.27 -10.27 -25.57
N LEU A 66 5.22 -9.96 -26.47
CA LEU A 66 6.44 -9.23 -26.11
C LEU A 66 6.13 -7.86 -25.48
N ARG A 67 5.12 -7.16 -25.96
CA ARG A 67 4.67 -5.88 -25.38
C ARG A 67 4.21 -6.08 -23.94
N ARG A 68 3.37 -7.10 -23.67
CA ARG A 68 2.89 -7.40 -22.30
C ARG A 68 4.02 -7.86 -21.39
N LYS A 69 4.99 -8.63 -21.91
CA LYS A 69 6.20 -8.99 -21.16
C LYS A 69 7.02 -7.77 -20.75
N ALA A 70 7.25 -6.84 -21.68
CA ALA A 70 8.03 -5.64 -21.41
C ALA A 70 7.34 -4.74 -20.35
N VAL A 71 6.02 -4.54 -20.46
CA VAL A 71 5.24 -3.76 -19.47
C VAL A 71 5.32 -4.42 -18.10
N LEU A 72 5.09 -5.73 -18.01
CA LEU A 72 5.13 -6.46 -16.76
C LEU A 72 6.54 -6.47 -16.13
N LEU A 73 7.59 -6.59 -16.94
CA LEU A 73 8.97 -6.51 -16.48
C LEU A 73 9.26 -5.12 -15.87
N ALA A 74 8.84 -4.04 -16.55
CA ALA A 74 9.01 -2.69 -16.04
C ALA A 74 8.32 -2.54 -14.68
N LYS A 75 7.05 -2.97 -14.57
CA LYS A 75 6.31 -2.94 -13.30
C LYS A 75 7.07 -3.69 -12.18
N VAL A 76 7.46 -4.93 -12.41
CA VAL A 76 8.18 -5.75 -11.41
C VAL A 76 9.50 -5.08 -10.98
N GLN A 77 10.19 -4.39 -11.88
CA GLN A 77 11.39 -3.61 -11.55
C GLN A 77 11.05 -2.39 -10.68
N ASP A 78 9.95 -1.70 -10.97
CA ASP A 78 9.49 -0.58 -10.18
C ASP A 78 9.15 -1.01 -8.75
N GLU A 79 8.40 -2.11 -8.55
CA GLU A 79 8.08 -2.67 -7.23
C GLU A 79 9.34 -2.99 -6.41
N ALA A 80 10.34 -3.60 -7.05
CA ALA A 80 11.64 -3.83 -6.41
C ALA A 80 12.32 -2.50 -5.99
N GLY A 81 12.26 -1.48 -6.86
CA GLY A 81 12.77 -0.14 -6.59
C GLY A 81 12.04 0.54 -5.43
N HIS A 82 10.70 0.44 -5.38
CA HIS A 82 9.87 0.96 -4.28
C HIS A 82 10.31 0.38 -2.93
N GLY A 83 10.46 -0.94 -2.85
CA GLY A 83 10.95 -1.60 -1.64
C GLY A 83 12.32 -1.07 -1.21
N LEU A 84 13.25 -0.85 -2.15
CA LEU A 84 14.58 -0.31 -1.87
C LEU A 84 14.54 1.13 -1.34
N TYR A 85 13.68 2.00 -1.88
CA TYR A 85 13.52 3.37 -1.37
C TYR A 85 12.97 3.37 0.05
N LEU A 86 12.01 2.50 0.34
CA LEU A 86 11.41 2.39 1.65
C LEU A 86 12.38 1.82 2.69
N TYR A 87 13.19 0.82 2.33
CA TYR A 87 14.27 0.35 3.20
C TYR A 87 15.26 1.47 3.51
N SER A 88 15.63 2.28 2.52
CA SER A 88 16.51 3.43 2.75
C SER A 88 15.89 4.46 3.70
N ALA A 89 14.56 4.65 3.64
CA ALA A 89 13.87 5.49 4.64
C ALA A 89 13.93 4.88 6.05
N CYS A 90 13.84 3.55 6.20
CA CYS A 90 14.03 2.87 7.49
C CYS A 90 15.47 2.99 8.00
N GLU A 91 16.47 2.94 7.12
CA GLU A 91 17.88 3.09 7.49
C GLU A 91 18.15 4.46 8.12
N THR A 92 17.44 5.50 7.70
CA THR A 92 17.52 6.83 8.35
C THR A 92 16.89 6.86 9.76
N LEU A 93 16.11 5.85 10.12
CA LEU A 93 15.58 5.63 11.48
C LEU A 93 16.48 4.73 12.34
N GLY A 94 17.65 4.34 11.82
CA GLY A 94 18.64 3.53 12.55
C GLY A 94 18.43 2.02 12.48
N VAL A 95 17.60 1.52 11.56
CA VAL A 95 17.38 0.07 11.40
C VAL A 95 17.86 -0.35 10.01
N SER A 96 18.83 -1.26 9.95
CA SER A 96 19.41 -1.68 8.67
C SER A 96 18.45 -2.55 7.86
N ARG A 97 18.57 -2.49 6.53
CA ARG A 97 17.83 -3.38 5.61
C ARG A 97 18.05 -4.86 5.94
N ALA A 98 19.29 -5.23 6.29
CA ALA A 98 19.61 -6.61 6.64
C ALA A 98 18.84 -7.08 7.88
N ASP A 99 18.71 -6.22 8.89
CA ASP A 99 17.94 -6.54 10.11
C ASP A 99 16.45 -6.63 9.81
N LEU A 100 15.90 -5.71 9.01
CA LEU A 100 14.49 -5.73 8.61
C LEU A 100 14.16 -7.01 7.82
N THR A 101 15.01 -7.39 6.88
CA THR A 101 14.85 -8.62 6.10
C THR A 101 14.92 -9.87 7.01
N ARG A 102 15.86 -9.91 7.95
CA ARG A 102 15.93 -10.99 8.92
C ARG A 102 14.68 -11.05 9.79
N MET A 103 14.19 -9.90 10.27
CA MET A 103 12.96 -9.82 11.06
C MET A 103 11.73 -10.29 10.27
N LEU A 104 11.68 -10.07 8.97
CA LEU A 104 10.63 -10.61 8.09
C LEU A 104 10.71 -12.13 8.00
N ILE A 105 11.90 -12.69 7.74
CA ILE A 105 12.12 -14.14 7.64
C ILE A 105 11.78 -14.83 8.99
N ASP A 106 12.14 -14.22 10.10
CA ASP A 106 11.84 -14.72 11.46
C ASP A 106 10.36 -14.55 11.86
N GLY A 107 9.50 -14.00 11.00
CA GLY A 107 8.08 -13.74 11.29
C GLY A 107 7.82 -12.61 12.29
N ARG A 108 8.83 -11.80 12.60
CA ARG A 108 8.73 -10.63 13.52
C ARG A 108 8.28 -9.35 12.80
N GLN A 109 8.28 -9.35 11.49
CA GLN A 109 7.77 -8.30 10.61
C GLN A 109 6.69 -8.88 9.69
N LYS A 110 5.86 -8.02 9.13
CA LYS A 110 4.72 -8.40 8.29
C LYS A 110 4.82 -7.70 6.93
N TYR A 111 4.14 -8.29 5.96
CA TYR A 111 3.81 -7.68 4.66
C TYR A 111 2.30 -7.79 4.41
N SER A 112 1.80 -7.21 3.36
CA SER A 112 0.37 -7.29 3.01
C SER A 112 -0.02 -8.71 2.63
N SER A 113 -0.99 -9.29 3.36
CA SER A 113 -1.44 -10.68 3.16
C SER A 113 -2.06 -10.94 1.80
N ILE A 114 -2.44 -9.91 1.06
CA ILE A 114 -3.00 -10.05 -0.30
C ILE A 114 -2.02 -10.76 -1.24
N PHE A 115 -0.71 -10.59 -1.04
CA PHE A 115 0.31 -11.24 -1.85
C PHE A 115 0.48 -12.75 -1.59
N ASN A 116 -0.28 -13.32 -0.64
CA ASN A 116 -0.42 -14.76 -0.45
C ASN A 116 -1.52 -15.39 -1.34
N TYR A 117 -2.34 -14.56 -1.99
CA TYR A 117 -3.36 -15.04 -2.91
C TYR A 117 -2.73 -15.51 -4.23
N PRO A 118 -3.15 -16.66 -4.77
CA PRO A 118 -2.55 -17.20 -5.97
C PRO A 118 -2.95 -16.39 -7.22
N THR A 119 -1.99 -16.24 -8.14
CA THR A 119 -2.23 -15.74 -9.50
C THR A 119 -2.45 -16.93 -10.44
N LEU A 120 -3.71 -17.27 -10.74
CA LEU A 120 -4.12 -18.47 -11.47
C LEU A 120 -4.23 -18.24 -12.98
N SER A 121 -4.53 -17.01 -13.39
CA SER A 121 -4.67 -16.61 -14.79
C SER A 121 -4.00 -15.27 -15.07
N TYR A 122 -3.84 -14.91 -16.34
CA TYR A 122 -3.29 -13.59 -16.70
C TYR A 122 -4.25 -12.44 -16.37
N ALA A 123 -5.56 -12.75 -16.15
CA ALA A 123 -6.50 -11.78 -15.61
C ALA A 123 -6.11 -11.33 -14.20
N ASP A 124 -5.52 -12.22 -13.39
CA ASP A 124 -5.07 -11.85 -12.04
C ASP A 124 -3.98 -10.79 -12.06
N VAL A 125 -3.08 -10.82 -13.05
CA VAL A 125 -2.09 -9.75 -13.25
C VAL A 125 -2.77 -8.40 -13.52
N GLY A 126 -3.83 -8.40 -14.35
CA GLY A 126 -4.64 -7.20 -14.58
C GLY A 126 -5.38 -6.73 -13.34
N THR A 127 -5.94 -7.67 -12.59
CA THR A 127 -6.70 -7.37 -11.37
C THR A 127 -5.79 -6.88 -10.23
N ILE A 128 -4.58 -7.42 -10.10
CA ILE A 128 -3.57 -6.87 -9.19
C ILE A 128 -3.30 -5.41 -9.55
N GLY A 129 -2.97 -5.12 -10.81
CA GLY A 129 -2.73 -3.75 -11.27
C GLY A 129 -3.92 -2.82 -11.02
N TRP A 130 -5.15 -3.27 -11.22
CA TRP A 130 -6.31 -2.41 -11.04
C TRP A 130 -6.76 -2.29 -9.58
N LEU A 131 -6.98 -3.40 -8.87
CA LEU A 131 -7.53 -3.41 -7.52
C LEU A 131 -6.46 -3.26 -6.45
N VAL A 132 -5.36 -4.02 -6.54
CA VAL A 132 -4.34 -4.02 -5.48
C VAL A 132 -3.53 -2.73 -5.53
N ASP A 133 -3.03 -2.34 -6.72
CA ASP A 133 -2.32 -1.07 -6.87
C ASP A 133 -3.28 0.12 -6.69
N GLY A 134 -4.56 -0.03 -7.08
CA GLY A 134 -5.59 0.97 -6.79
C GLY A 134 -5.80 1.21 -5.30
N ALA A 135 -5.85 0.14 -4.48
CA ALA A 135 -5.92 0.23 -3.03
C ALA A 135 -4.59 0.78 -2.45
N ALA A 136 -3.45 0.36 -3.02
CA ALA A 136 -2.15 0.90 -2.66
C ALA A 136 -2.08 2.41 -2.88
N ILE A 137 -2.47 2.93 -4.05
CA ILE A 137 -2.50 4.36 -4.36
C ILE A 137 -3.39 5.13 -3.37
N CYS A 138 -4.58 4.61 -3.03
CA CYS A 138 -5.44 5.25 -2.04
C CYS A 138 -4.76 5.39 -0.67
N ASN A 139 -3.98 4.38 -0.25
CA ASN A 139 -3.19 4.42 0.98
C ASN A 139 -1.95 5.32 0.87
N GLN A 140 -1.28 5.32 -0.27
CA GLN A 140 0.05 5.91 -0.46
C GLN A 140 0.02 7.41 -0.75
N VAL A 141 -0.96 7.91 -1.52
CA VAL A 141 -1.05 9.34 -1.88
C VAL A 141 -1.10 10.25 -0.65
N PRO A 142 -1.88 9.97 0.40
CA PRO A 142 -1.81 10.76 1.63
C PRO A 142 -0.44 10.74 2.34
N LEU A 143 0.33 9.66 2.18
CA LEU A 143 1.66 9.52 2.75
C LEU A 143 2.71 10.43 2.11
N CYS A 144 2.44 11.00 0.93
CA CYS A 144 3.25 12.08 0.39
C CYS A 144 3.34 13.30 1.32
N ARG A 145 2.36 13.42 2.25
CA ARG A 145 2.29 14.48 3.28
C ARG A 145 2.59 13.96 4.69
N THR A 146 3.15 12.77 4.81
CA THR A 146 3.55 12.23 6.13
C THR A 146 4.50 13.19 6.83
N SER A 147 4.45 13.18 8.15
CA SER A 147 5.32 14.01 9.00
C SER A 147 6.80 13.61 8.95
N TYR A 148 7.15 12.43 8.43
CA TYR A 148 8.55 12.01 8.30
C TYR A 148 9.08 12.26 6.89
N GLY A 149 10.08 13.14 6.77
CA GLY A 149 10.61 13.64 5.51
C GLY A 149 11.07 12.56 4.53
N PRO A 150 11.94 11.61 4.92
CA PRO A 150 12.41 10.55 4.02
C PRO A 150 11.28 9.68 3.46
N TYR A 151 10.30 9.32 4.30
CA TYR A 151 9.15 8.53 3.85
C TYR A 151 8.29 9.30 2.85
N GLY A 152 7.98 10.57 3.15
CA GLY A 152 7.20 11.42 2.24
C GLY A 152 7.86 11.61 0.86
N ARG A 153 9.19 11.77 0.83
CA ARG A 153 9.96 11.89 -0.43
C ARG A 153 9.93 10.59 -1.24
N ALA A 154 10.07 9.44 -0.59
CA ALA A 154 9.93 8.15 -1.25
C ALA A 154 8.53 7.99 -1.87
N MET A 155 7.47 8.34 -1.13
CA MET A 155 6.09 8.22 -1.59
C MET A 155 5.77 9.07 -2.82
N ILE A 156 6.39 10.25 -2.98
CA ILE A 156 6.17 11.09 -4.17
C ILE A 156 6.60 10.35 -5.44
N ARG A 157 7.67 9.57 -5.38
CA ARG A 157 8.15 8.78 -6.51
C ARG A 157 7.28 7.54 -6.71
N VAL A 158 7.07 6.76 -5.66
CA VAL A 158 6.25 5.53 -5.67
C VAL A 158 4.87 5.81 -6.28
N CYS A 159 4.15 6.83 -5.81
CA CYS A 159 2.82 7.14 -6.32
C CYS A 159 2.77 7.48 -7.83
N LYS A 160 3.85 8.02 -8.40
CA LYS A 160 3.91 8.30 -9.85
C LYS A 160 3.99 7.02 -10.66
N GLU A 161 4.81 6.08 -10.21
CA GLU A 161 5.02 4.79 -10.87
C GLU A 161 3.77 3.89 -10.67
N GLU A 162 3.17 3.86 -9.49
CA GLU A 162 1.92 3.15 -9.19
C GLU A 162 0.73 3.59 -10.06
N SER A 163 0.64 4.86 -10.39
CA SER A 163 -0.42 5.34 -11.29
C SER A 163 -0.33 4.72 -12.69
N PHE A 164 0.88 4.40 -13.15
CA PHE A 164 1.10 3.66 -14.38
C PHE A 164 0.69 2.19 -14.23
N HIS A 165 1.03 1.55 -13.10
CA HIS A 165 0.68 0.17 -12.81
C HIS A 165 -0.84 -0.04 -12.81
N GLN A 166 -1.56 0.80 -12.09
CA GLN A 166 -3.03 0.76 -12.04
C GLN A 166 -3.65 0.90 -13.42
N ARG A 167 -3.18 1.85 -14.21
CA ARG A 167 -3.66 2.07 -15.57
C ARG A 167 -3.43 0.85 -16.46
N GLN A 168 -2.24 0.25 -16.40
CA GLN A 168 -1.91 -0.94 -17.21
C GLN A 168 -2.76 -2.15 -16.81
N GLY A 169 -3.03 -2.33 -15.51
CA GLY A 169 -3.93 -3.35 -15.01
C GLY A 169 -5.34 -3.17 -15.57
N TYR A 170 -5.90 -1.96 -15.45
CA TYR A 170 -7.21 -1.62 -16.01
C TYR A 170 -7.29 -1.84 -17.53
N GLU A 171 -6.31 -1.36 -18.30
CA GLU A 171 -6.28 -1.54 -19.76
C GLU A 171 -6.19 -3.04 -20.16
N LEU A 172 -5.52 -3.86 -19.37
CA LEU A 172 -5.48 -5.31 -19.58
C LEU A 172 -6.85 -5.93 -19.38
N LEU A 173 -7.52 -5.64 -18.28
CA LEU A 173 -8.86 -6.14 -17.98
C LEU A 173 -9.86 -5.72 -19.06
N MET A 174 -9.86 -4.45 -19.47
CA MET A 174 -10.72 -3.95 -20.53
C MET A 174 -10.49 -4.67 -21.87
N THR A 175 -9.22 -4.99 -22.17
CA THR A 175 -8.88 -5.78 -23.37
C THR A 175 -9.49 -7.18 -23.29
N MET A 176 -9.42 -7.84 -22.12
CA MET A 176 -9.99 -9.17 -21.92
C MET A 176 -11.53 -9.14 -21.91
N MET A 177 -12.13 -8.12 -21.31
CA MET A 177 -13.59 -7.92 -21.32
C MET A 177 -14.17 -7.71 -22.73
N SER A 178 -13.38 -7.18 -23.66
CA SER A 178 -13.74 -7.05 -25.08
C SER A 178 -13.52 -8.34 -25.88
N GLY A 179 -13.00 -9.38 -25.26
CA GLY A 179 -12.65 -10.64 -25.89
C GLY A 179 -13.75 -11.69 -25.84
N THR A 180 -13.36 -12.97 -25.66
CA THR A 180 -14.27 -14.11 -25.63
C THR A 180 -15.00 -14.21 -24.27
N ASP A 181 -16.05 -15.09 -24.22
CA ASP A 181 -16.76 -15.34 -22.98
C ASP A 181 -15.84 -15.95 -21.91
N GLU A 182 -14.89 -16.80 -22.30
CA GLU A 182 -13.90 -17.38 -21.41
C GLU A 182 -12.98 -16.29 -20.82
N GLN A 183 -12.59 -15.31 -21.62
CA GLN A 183 -11.80 -14.18 -21.12
C GLN A 183 -12.58 -13.31 -20.14
N ARG A 184 -13.86 -13.04 -20.42
CA ARG A 184 -14.76 -12.33 -19.49
C ARG A 184 -14.93 -13.10 -18.17
N ALA A 185 -15.14 -14.42 -18.26
CA ALA A 185 -15.25 -15.27 -17.07
C ALA A 185 -13.96 -15.24 -16.23
N MET A 186 -12.77 -15.31 -16.87
CA MET A 186 -11.49 -15.18 -16.17
C MET A 186 -11.36 -13.85 -15.42
N VAL A 187 -11.80 -12.74 -16.03
CA VAL A 187 -11.78 -11.43 -15.39
C VAL A 187 -12.71 -11.42 -14.17
N GLN A 188 -13.94 -11.92 -14.32
CA GLN A 188 -14.90 -11.97 -13.21
C GLN A 188 -14.35 -12.80 -12.03
N GLU A 189 -13.86 -14.02 -12.29
CA GLU A 189 -13.25 -14.86 -11.27
C GLU A 189 -12.06 -14.19 -10.56
N SER A 190 -11.27 -13.45 -11.30
CA SER A 190 -10.13 -12.72 -10.75
C SER A 190 -10.58 -11.54 -9.87
N VAL A 191 -11.57 -10.77 -10.32
CA VAL A 191 -12.15 -9.67 -9.52
C VAL A 191 -12.76 -10.21 -8.23
N ASP A 192 -13.54 -11.29 -8.29
CA ASP A 192 -14.15 -11.92 -7.11
C ASP A 192 -13.10 -12.40 -6.11
N ARG A 193 -11.96 -12.92 -6.61
CA ARG A 193 -10.85 -13.38 -5.77
C ARG A 193 -10.13 -12.25 -5.05
N PHE A 194 -9.91 -11.10 -5.71
CA PHE A 194 -9.09 -10.01 -5.19
C PHE A 194 -9.89 -8.87 -4.55
N TRP A 195 -11.20 -8.78 -4.77
CA TRP A 195 -12.02 -7.68 -4.26
C TRP A 195 -11.95 -7.54 -2.74
N TRP A 196 -12.31 -8.61 -2.03
CA TRP A 196 -12.28 -8.59 -0.57
C TRP A 196 -10.86 -8.40 0.00
N PRO A 197 -9.84 -9.13 -0.46
CA PRO A 197 -8.46 -8.87 -0.05
C PRO A 197 -7.98 -7.44 -0.27
N ALA A 198 -8.40 -6.78 -1.36
CA ALA A 198 -8.05 -5.38 -1.61
C ALA A 198 -8.69 -4.45 -0.56
N LEU A 199 -9.94 -4.69 -0.17
CA LEU A 199 -10.60 -3.95 0.92
C LEU A 199 -9.87 -4.12 2.26
N MET A 200 -9.29 -5.30 2.52
CA MET A 200 -8.55 -5.59 3.74
C MET A 200 -7.19 -4.87 3.81
N MET A 201 -6.66 -4.34 2.69
CA MET A 201 -5.41 -3.57 2.67
C MET A 201 -5.49 -2.27 3.47
N PHE A 202 -6.70 -1.75 3.73
CA PHE A 202 -6.89 -0.53 4.53
C PHE A 202 -6.77 -0.77 6.04
N GLY A 203 -6.69 -2.03 6.47
CA GLY A 203 -6.63 -2.41 7.88
C GLY A 203 -8.02 -2.56 8.52
N PRO A 204 -8.09 -2.74 9.84
CA PRO A 204 -9.36 -2.88 10.54
C PRO A 204 -10.17 -1.58 10.51
N PRO A 205 -11.49 -1.63 10.80
CA PRO A 205 -12.30 -0.44 11.04
C PRO A 205 -11.65 0.50 12.07
N ASP A 206 -11.93 1.80 11.97
CA ASP A 206 -11.24 2.81 12.78
C ASP A 206 -11.44 2.61 14.29
N ASP A 207 -12.61 2.18 14.72
CA ASP A 207 -12.95 1.86 16.10
C ASP A 207 -12.19 0.65 16.67
N ALA A 208 -11.80 -0.28 15.79
CA ALA A 208 -11.03 -1.48 16.14
C ALA A 208 -9.51 -1.31 15.88
N SER A 209 -9.07 -0.17 15.35
CA SER A 209 -7.67 0.04 14.98
C SER A 209 -6.84 0.59 16.16
N PRO A 210 -5.88 -0.18 16.70
CA PRO A 210 -5.10 0.25 17.87
C PRO A 210 -4.08 1.37 17.56
N ASN A 211 -3.84 1.67 16.29
CA ASN A 211 -2.75 2.54 15.86
C ASN A 211 -3.19 3.75 15.05
N THR A 212 -4.41 3.77 14.50
CA THR A 212 -4.87 4.83 13.58
C THR A 212 -4.88 6.18 14.26
N ALA A 213 -5.50 6.32 15.43
CA ALA A 213 -5.59 7.59 16.15
C ALA A 213 -4.19 8.20 16.44
N ARG A 214 -3.26 7.37 16.91
CA ARG A 214 -1.88 7.83 17.21
C ARG A 214 -1.12 8.21 15.94
N SER A 215 -1.27 7.45 14.85
CA SER A 215 -0.62 7.76 13.57
C SER A 215 -1.15 9.05 12.95
N LEU A 216 -2.45 9.35 13.13
CA LEU A 216 -3.06 10.62 12.74
C LEU A 216 -2.56 11.78 13.60
N ALA A 217 -2.56 11.62 14.94
CA ALA A 217 -2.07 12.64 15.86
C ALA A 217 -0.61 13.05 15.57
N TRP A 218 0.23 12.10 15.21
CA TRP A 218 1.61 12.36 14.81
C TRP A 218 1.78 12.78 13.34
N GLY A 219 0.69 12.90 12.58
CA GLY A 219 0.75 13.25 11.16
C GLY A 219 1.47 12.22 10.28
N ILE A 220 1.71 11.01 10.76
CA ILE A 220 2.24 9.90 9.96
C ILE A 220 1.20 9.50 8.91
N LYS A 221 -0.06 9.33 9.32
CA LYS A 221 -1.23 9.19 8.44
C LYS A 221 -1.97 10.53 8.34
N ARG A 222 -2.71 10.73 7.24
CA ARG A 222 -3.54 11.92 7.02
C ARG A 222 -5.02 11.59 6.91
N ASN A 223 -5.34 10.32 6.75
CA ASN A 223 -6.70 9.82 6.65
C ASN A 223 -6.86 8.56 7.51
N THR A 224 -8.08 8.30 7.91
CA THR A 224 -8.45 7.08 8.62
C THR A 224 -8.50 5.87 7.68
N ASN A 225 -8.59 4.66 8.25
CA ASN A 225 -8.72 3.45 7.44
C ASN A 225 -10.04 3.43 6.68
N ASP A 226 -11.14 3.87 7.33
CA ASP A 226 -12.47 3.84 6.75
C ASP A 226 -12.65 4.90 5.66
N GLU A 227 -12.09 6.11 5.84
CA GLU A 227 -12.05 7.13 4.78
C GLU A 227 -11.34 6.63 3.52
N LEU A 228 -10.19 5.96 3.67
CA LEU A 228 -9.43 5.47 2.53
C LEU A 228 -10.12 4.28 1.86
N ARG A 229 -10.72 3.39 2.63
CA ARG A 229 -11.53 2.27 2.12
C ARG A 229 -12.72 2.78 1.33
N GLN A 230 -13.46 3.76 1.86
CA GLN A 230 -14.60 4.35 1.16
C GLN A 230 -14.17 5.02 -0.13
N LYS A 231 -13.06 5.78 -0.12
CA LYS A 231 -12.50 6.39 -1.32
C LYS A 231 -12.16 5.36 -2.39
N PHE A 232 -11.58 4.22 -2.01
CA PHE A 232 -11.30 3.13 -2.93
C PHE A 232 -12.57 2.55 -3.54
N VAL A 233 -13.60 2.30 -2.73
CA VAL A 233 -14.91 1.82 -3.21
C VAL A 233 -15.53 2.80 -4.18
N ASP A 234 -15.56 4.09 -3.84
CA ASP A 234 -16.14 5.15 -4.68
C ASP A 234 -15.41 5.28 -6.04
N MET A 235 -14.11 5.02 -6.07
CA MET A 235 -13.31 5.06 -7.28
C MET A 235 -13.51 3.80 -8.15
N THR A 236 -13.67 2.65 -7.53
CA THR A 236 -13.59 1.35 -8.21
C THR A 236 -14.96 0.85 -8.67
N VAL A 237 -16.00 0.94 -7.82
CA VAL A 237 -17.34 0.40 -8.11
C VAL A 237 -18.00 1.03 -9.34
N PRO A 238 -17.98 2.35 -9.56
CA PRO A 238 -18.59 2.93 -10.78
C PRO A 238 -17.97 2.40 -12.08
N LEU A 239 -16.65 2.14 -12.06
CA LEU A 239 -15.94 1.60 -13.23
C LEU A 239 -16.29 0.12 -13.46
N SER A 240 -16.52 -0.64 -12.41
CA SER A 240 -16.93 -2.06 -12.52
C SER A 240 -18.34 -2.20 -13.07
N LEU A 241 -19.27 -1.33 -12.69
CA LEU A 241 -20.66 -1.34 -13.16
C LEU A 241 -20.81 -1.01 -14.66
N ILE A 242 -19.87 -0.26 -15.22
CA ILE A 242 -19.92 0.14 -16.63
C ILE A 242 -19.31 -0.94 -17.55
N HIS A 243 -18.34 -1.70 -17.05
CA HIS A 243 -17.47 -2.53 -17.89
C HIS A 243 -17.33 -3.99 -17.48
N ILE A 244 -17.63 -4.31 -16.23
CA ILE A 244 -17.54 -5.66 -15.67
C ILE A 244 -18.88 -5.92 -14.99
N SER A 245 -19.57 -7.01 -15.32
CA SER A 245 -20.84 -7.38 -14.68
C SER A 245 -20.66 -7.40 -13.16
N GLU A 246 -21.61 -6.77 -12.42
CA GLU A 246 -21.53 -6.44 -11.00
C GLU A 246 -20.72 -7.44 -10.16
N PRO A 247 -19.62 -7.03 -9.52
CA PRO A 247 -19.21 -7.71 -8.30
C PRO A 247 -20.37 -7.55 -7.33
N THR A 248 -20.79 -8.65 -6.71
CA THR A 248 -21.84 -8.65 -5.68
C THR A 248 -21.64 -7.45 -4.78
N ARG A 249 -22.62 -6.54 -4.81
CA ARG A 249 -22.58 -5.24 -4.13
C ARG A 249 -22.13 -5.49 -2.69
N PRO A 250 -21.02 -4.92 -2.20
CA PRO A 250 -20.72 -5.06 -0.79
C PRO A 250 -21.90 -4.44 -0.04
N GLU A 251 -22.60 -5.24 0.74
CA GLU A 251 -23.52 -4.70 1.73
C GLU A 251 -22.74 -3.64 2.52
N ARG A 252 -23.36 -2.48 2.71
CA ARG A 252 -22.76 -1.43 3.53
C ARG A 252 -22.25 -2.08 4.81
N ILE A 253 -20.99 -1.86 5.15
CA ILE A 253 -20.36 -2.36 6.39
C ILE A 253 -21.02 -1.65 7.60
N GLY A 254 -22.33 -1.66 7.67
CA GLY A 254 -23.15 -1.05 8.71
C GLY A 254 -24.24 -1.96 9.25
N ASP A 255 -24.53 -3.09 8.58
CA ASP A 255 -25.64 -3.97 8.96
C ASP A 255 -25.25 -5.43 9.29
N ALA A 256 -23.98 -5.73 9.50
CA ALA A 256 -23.58 -6.97 10.15
C ALA A 256 -23.66 -6.76 11.67
N GLY A 257 -24.87 -6.77 12.17
CA GLY A 257 -25.14 -6.92 13.60
C GLY A 257 -24.68 -8.27 14.11
N VAL A 258 -24.01 -8.23 15.28
CA VAL A 258 -23.56 -9.26 16.22
C VAL A 258 -22.27 -9.99 15.86
#